data_a9797fb450777400e21af99ac42742ab
#
_entry.id   a9797fb450777400e21af99ac42742ab
#
_cell.length_a   1.000
_cell.length_b   1.000
_cell.length_c   1.000
_cell.angle_alpha   90.00
_cell.angle_beta   90.00
_cell.angle_gamma   90.00
#
_symmetry.space_group_name_H-M   'P 1'
#
loop_
_entity.id
_entity.type
_entity.pdbx_description
1 polymer ?
#
loop_
_entity_poly.entity_id
_entity_poly.type
_entity_poly.pdbx_seq_one_letter_code
_entity_poly.pdbx_strand_id
1 'polypeptide(L)'
;MEPYEAPLLPLKFALDLETKKLVKEVYFKFGEYKYALKTLKYDYKHFLDIMLFTDTLCTSNIEFQKLSKKDMFYIGYMKDEYKIRLVDNLRKSFVFGYQYVRKNEKYDLEFFNKMNKIILKKTKIPYEEIGKLRKGNAYIMKLGLVGKNIDYVAPSAKRIKPLMKNFLKYINESNDEAFIKMAICHYQFLTVHPYTKGNGRIARILLPIELYRIFDEEPILFMSEVLDKHKITYRRLLNETKTNGPLEFVKFFLKSIKEMCDINISKIEEINKIYEEDFSFLKENISGKLIYKIYPFIAKNVVFSVNDVVDGLKLHINSVNKVLKKLVELNILIKEKNKECNRVTYRYNKMYEIYVNEK
;
A
#
# COMPACT_ATOMS: atom_id res chain seq x y z
N MET A 1 -9.08 18.27 27.35
CA MET A 1 -7.81 18.37 26.61
C MET A 1 -8.03 19.37 25.51
N GLU A 2 -7.20 20.41 25.43
CA GLU A 2 -7.30 21.48 24.43
C GLU A 2 -6.86 21.00 23.04
N PRO A 3 -7.42 21.57 21.96
CA PRO A 3 -6.98 21.32 20.61
C PRO A 3 -5.49 21.66 20.43
N TYR A 4 -4.76 20.77 19.76
CA TYR A 4 -3.34 20.98 19.50
C TYR A 4 -3.10 22.16 18.53
N GLU A 5 -2.17 23.04 18.90
CA GLU A 5 -1.72 24.14 18.03
C GLU A 5 -0.62 23.65 17.09
N ALA A 6 -1.05 23.10 15.93
CA ALA A 6 -0.11 22.60 14.94
C ALA A 6 0.75 23.74 14.36
N PRO A 7 2.08 23.58 14.29
CA PRO A 7 2.96 24.56 13.67
C PRO A 7 2.73 24.61 12.15
N LEU A 8 3.11 25.75 11.55
CA LEU A 8 3.17 25.89 10.11
C LEU A 8 4.45 25.26 9.56
N LEU A 9 4.36 24.75 8.33
CA LEU A 9 5.52 24.29 7.58
C LEU A 9 6.29 25.48 6.96
N PRO A 10 7.63 25.36 6.79
CA PRO A 10 8.48 24.24 7.17
C PRO A 10 8.69 24.13 8.68
N LEU A 11 8.79 22.89 9.18
CA LEU A 11 9.19 22.68 10.58
C LEU A 11 10.68 23.01 10.76
N LYS A 12 11.02 23.71 11.84
CA LYS A 12 12.41 24.04 12.15
C LYS A 12 13.05 22.91 12.95
N PHE A 13 14.03 22.22 12.39
CA PHE A 13 14.87 21.23 13.04
C PHE A 13 16.18 21.06 12.30
N ALA A 14 17.21 20.61 12.98
CA ALA A 14 18.51 20.32 12.38
C ALA A 14 18.64 18.82 12.11
N LEU A 15 19.18 18.46 10.95
CA LEU A 15 19.52 17.09 10.62
C LEU A 15 20.87 16.76 11.27
N ASP A 16 20.90 15.73 12.13
CA ASP A 16 22.12 15.19 12.65
C ASP A 16 22.88 14.35 11.60
N LEU A 17 24.10 13.95 11.95
CA LEU A 17 24.96 13.19 11.04
C LEU A 17 24.36 11.82 10.68
N GLU A 18 23.69 11.17 11.65
CA GLU A 18 23.00 9.90 11.44
C GLU A 18 21.92 10.04 10.39
N THR A 19 21.06 11.06 10.49
CA THR A 19 19.97 11.29 9.53
C THR A 19 20.48 11.59 8.14
N LYS A 20 21.56 12.39 8.01
CA LYS A 20 22.19 12.68 6.72
C LYS A 20 22.77 11.42 6.06
N LYS A 21 23.37 10.52 6.86
CA LYS A 21 23.83 9.23 6.38
C LYS A 21 22.67 8.34 5.94
N LEU A 22 21.62 8.29 6.76
CA LEU A 22 20.44 7.48 6.49
C LEU A 22 19.71 7.91 5.19
N VAL A 23 19.65 9.20 4.88
CA VAL A 23 19.13 9.68 3.59
C VAL A 23 19.88 9.06 2.42
N LYS A 24 21.24 9.07 2.45
CA LYS A 24 22.06 8.46 1.38
C LYS A 24 21.80 6.96 1.25
N GLU A 25 21.68 6.26 2.39
CA GLU A 25 21.37 4.84 2.41
C GLU A 25 19.99 4.52 1.82
N VAL A 26 19.01 5.40 2.04
CA VAL A 26 17.64 5.28 1.45
C VAL A 26 17.71 5.40 -0.06
N TYR A 27 18.43 6.39 -0.61
CA TYR A 27 18.59 6.53 -2.07
C TYR A 27 19.24 5.32 -2.69
N PHE A 28 20.33 4.82 -2.06
CA PHE A 28 21.02 3.64 -2.53
C PHE A 28 20.09 2.42 -2.54
N LYS A 29 19.42 2.15 -1.42
CA LYS A 29 18.51 1.01 -1.26
C LYS A 29 17.29 1.10 -2.21
N PHE A 30 16.75 2.29 -2.41
CA PHE A 30 15.67 2.51 -3.37
C PHE A 30 16.14 2.24 -4.81
N GLY A 31 17.38 2.59 -5.14
CA GLY A 31 18.02 2.23 -6.41
C GLY A 31 18.15 0.73 -6.61
N GLU A 32 18.61 -0.01 -5.58
CA GLU A 32 18.69 -1.48 -5.60
C GLU A 32 17.31 -2.11 -5.83
N TYR A 33 16.29 -1.62 -5.14
CA TYR A 33 14.91 -2.10 -5.34
C TYR A 33 14.41 -1.87 -6.78
N LYS A 34 14.66 -0.68 -7.33
CA LYS A 34 14.30 -0.39 -8.74
C LYS A 34 15.01 -1.32 -9.73
N TYR A 35 16.25 -1.66 -9.44
CA TYR A 35 16.97 -2.65 -10.24
C TYR A 35 16.36 -4.04 -10.09
N ALA A 36 16.09 -4.48 -8.86
CA ALA A 36 15.48 -5.79 -8.59
C ALA A 36 14.14 -5.97 -9.33
N LEU A 37 13.29 -4.94 -9.39
CA LEU A 37 12.04 -4.99 -10.17
C LEU A 37 12.26 -5.38 -11.64
N LYS A 38 13.36 -4.92 -12.24
CA LYS A 38 13.69 -5.22 -13.65
C LYS A 38 14.20 -6.65 -13.86
N THR A 39 14.57 -7.35 -12.80
CA THR A 39 15.02 -8.77 -12.86
C THR A 39 13.87 -9.76 -12.81
N LEU A 40 12.63 -9.34 -12.51
CA LEU A 40 11.49 -10.22 -12.46
C LEU A 40 11.30 -10.99 -13.79
N LYS A 41 11.01 -12.28 -13.71
CA LYS A 41 10.81 -13.16 -14.86
C LYS A 41 9.47 -12.98 -15.58
N TYR A 42 8.64 -12.06 -15.09
CA TYR A 42 7.39 -11.61 -15.71
C TYR A 42 7.27 -10.09 -15.56
N ASP A 43 6.27 -9.48 -16.20
CA ASP A 43 6.04 -8.02 -16.11
C ASP A 43 5.87 -7.61 -14.64
N TYR A 44 6.80 -6.78 -14.14
CA TYR A 44 6.83 -6.31 -12.76
C TYR A 44 5.55 -5.57 -12.34
N LYS A 45 4.74 -5.10 -13.28
CA LYS A 45 3.43 -4.47 -13.00
C LYS A 45 2.49 -5.40 -12.22
N HIS A 46 2.56 -6.71 -12.49
CA HIS A 46 1.78 -7.68 -11.70
C HIS A 46 2.26 -7.78 -10.25
N PHE A 47 3.58 -7.69 -10.02
CA PHE A 47 4.11 -7.60 -8.66
C PHE A 47 3.62 -6.32 -7.96
N LEU A 48 3.66 -5.18 -8.65
CA LEU A 48 3.18 -3.90 -8.11
C LEU A 48 1.67 -3.92 -7.83
N ASP A 49 0.87 -4.60 -8.65
CA ASP A 49 -0.56 -4.78 -8.38
C ASP A 49 -0.80 -5.55 -7.08
N ILE A 50 -0.02 -6.62 -6.83
CA ILE A 50 -0.09 -7.37 -5.58
C ILE A 50 0.37 -6.49 -4.40
N MET A 51 1.43 -5.69 -4.57
CA MET A 51 1.90 -4.77 -3.53
C MET A 51 0.88 -3.67 -3.23
N LEU A 52 0.19 -3.14 -4.23
CA LEU A 52 -0.92 -2.20 -4.03
C LEU A 52 -2.07 -2.85 -3.23
N PHE A 53 -2.39 -4.11 -3.50
CA PHE A 53 -3.38 -4.84 -2.71
C PHE A 53 -2.92 -5.02 -1.25
N THR A 54 -1.68 -5.45 -1.06
CA THR A 54 -1.08 -5.59 0.28
C THR A 54 -1.12 -4.28 1.04
N ASP A 55 -0.76 -3.17 0.39
CA ASP A 55 -0.83 -1.82 0.98
C ASP A 55 -2.25 -1.45 1.41
N THR A 56 -3.24 -1.78 0.58
CA THR A 56 -4.66 -1.56 0.86
C THR A 56 -5.12 -2.31 2.11
N LEU A 57 -4.67 -3.55 2.31
CA LEU A 57 -4.98 -4.33 3.49
C LEU A 57 -4.28 -3.77 4.73
N CYS A 58 -2.98 -3.53 4.65
CA CYS A 58 -2.18 -3.04 5.76
C CYS A 58 -2.63 -1.64 6.20
N THR A 59 -2.95 -0.75 5.26
CA THR A 59 -3.51 0.57 5.60
C THR A 59 -4.84 0.46 6.35
N SER A 60 -5.66 -0.56 6.03
CA SER A 60 -6.92 -0.84 6.75
C SER A 60 -6.66 -1.39 8.14
N ASN A 61 -5.66 -2.28 8.31
CA ASN A 61 -5.29 -2.87 9.58
C ASN A 61 -4.73 -1.84 10.57
N ILE A 62 -3.97 -0.86 10.10
CA ILE A 62 -3.53 0.28 10.91
C ILE A 62 -4.73 1.04 11.50
N GLU A 63 -5.88 1.04 10.81
CA GLU A 63 -7.14 1.66 11.26
C GLU A 63 -8.11 0.66 11.92
N PHE A 64 -7.62 -0.50 12.38
CA PHE A 64 -8.38 -1.55 13.09
C PHE A 64 -9.43 -2.30 12.25
N GLN A 65 -9.32 -2.30 10.96
CA GLN A 65 -10.13 -3.13 10.08
C GLN A 65 -9.36 -4.42 9.78
N LYS A 66 -9.70 -5.51 10.46
CA LYS A 66 -9.01 -6.80 10.31
C LYS A 66 -9.29 -7.43 8.94
N LEU A 67 -8.37 -7.19 8.00
CA LEU A 67 -8.28 -7.89 6.73
C LEU A 67 -7.02 -8.75 6.75
N SER A 68 -7.11 -10.00 6.32
CA SER A 68 -5.94 -10.88 6.25
C SER A 68 -5.26 -10.79 4.88
N LYS A 69 -3.94 -11.00 4.83
CA LYS A 69 -3.22 -11.11 3.55
C LYS A 69 -3.76 -12.25 2.69
N LYS A 70 -4.35 -13.30 3.31
CA LYS A 70 -5.03 -14.38 2.59
C LYS A 70 -6.24 -13.88 1.81
N ASP A 71 -7.02 -12.96 2.40
CA ASP A 71 -8.21 -12.39 1.74
C ASP A 71 -7.86 -11.69 0.41
N MET A 72 -6.65 -11.18 0.27
CA MET A 72 -6.17 -10.49 -0.91
C MET A 72 -6.33 -11.29 -2.21
N PHE A 73 -5.87 -12.54 -2.19
CA PHE A 73 -5.90 -13.40 -3.38
C PHE A 73 -7.29 -13.94 -3.70
N TYR A 74 -8.20 -13.89 -2.72
CA TYR A 74 -9.56 -14.42 -2.87
C TYR A 74 -10.61 -13.31 -3.02
N ILE A 75 -10.22 -12.02 -3.05
CA ILE A 75 -11.17 -10.90 -3.05
C ILE A 75 -12.16 -10.94 -4.22
N GLY A 76 -11.72 -11.39 -5.40
CA GLY A 76 -12.59 -11.60 -6.57
C GLY A 76 -13.57 -12.77 -6.45
N TYR A 77 -13.38 -13.60 -5.42
CA TYR A 77 -14.20 -14.80 -5.14
C TYR A 77 -14.99 -14.68 -3.84
N MET A 78 -14.84 -13.58 -3.08
CA MET A 78 -15.53 -13.36 -1.80
C MET A 78 -16.96 -12.87 -2.02
N LYS A 79 -17.84 -13.14 -1.03
CA LYS A 79 -19.20 -12.60 -0.96
C LYS A 79 -19.32 -11.39 -0.04
N ASP A 80 -18.28 -11.07 0.74
CA ASP A 80 -18.29 -9.92 1.65
C ASP A 80 -18.17 -8.61 0.86
N GLU A 81 -19.31 -8.09 0.46
CA GLU A 81 -19.41 -6.84 -0.31
C GLU A 81 -18.78 -5.63 0.42
N TYR A 82 -18.75 -5.64 1.74
CA TYR A 82 -18.15 -4.53 2.50
C TYR A 82 -16.64 -4.54 2.40
N LYS A 83 -16.00 -5.71 2.59
CA LYS A 83 -14.55 -5.88 2.44
C LYS A 83 -14.10 -5.59 1.01
N ILE A 84 -14.80 -6.15 0.03
CA ILE A 84 -14.53 -5.92 -1.41
C ILE A 84 -14.59 -4.42 -1.72
N ARG A 85 -15.63 -3.74 -1.25
CA ARG A 85 -15.82 -2.29 -1.46
C ARG A 85 -14.72 -1.45 -0.82
N LEU A 86 -14.29 -1.83 0.37
CA LEU A 86 -13.23 -1.12 1.08
C LEU A 86 -11.92 -1.13 0.28
N VAL A 87 -11.52 -2.32 -0.17
CA VAL A 87 -10.33 -2.51 -1.00
C VAL A 87 -10.46 -1.76 -2.33
N ASP A 88 -11.61 -1.90 -3.00
CA ASP A 88 -11.89 -1.24 -4.28
C ASP A 88 -11.86 0.29 -4.17
N ASN A 89 -12.43 0.86 -3.12
CA ASN A 89 -12.38 2.30 -2.88
C ASN A 89 -10.93 2.80 -2.70
N LEU A 90 -10.10 2.07 -1.98
CA LEU A 90 -8.69 2.45 -1.77
C LEU A 90 -7.89 2.37 -3.07
N ARG A 91 -8.06 1.29 -3.84
CA ARG A 91 -7.45 1.16 -5.17
C ARG A 91 -7.90 2.30 -6.11
N LYS A 92 -9.20 2.58 -6.17
CA LYS A 92 -9.74 3.69 -6.98
C LYS A 92 -9.20 5.05 -6.54
N SER A 93 -8.99 5.24 -5.24
CA SER A 93 -8.38 6.48 -4.73
C SER A 93 -6.92 6.60 -5.16
N PHE A 94 -6.15 5.50 -5.10
CA PHE A 94 -4.78 5.48 -5.60
C PHE A 94 -4.72 5.79 -7.11
N VAL A 95 -5.53 5.08 -7.91
CA VAL A 95 -5.57 5.28 -9.37
C VAL A 95 -5.96 6.73 -9.72
N PHE A 96 -6.96 7.27 -9.02
CA PHE A 96 -7.34 8.69 -9.19
C PHE A 96 -6.15 9.61 -8.87
N GLY A 97 -5.49 9.42 -7.73
CA GLY A 97 -4.38 10.25 -7.30
C GLY A 97 -3.21 10.20 -8.28
N TYR A 98 -2.85 8.99 -8.73
CA TYR A 98 -1.80 8.79 -9.73
C TYR A 98 -2.14 9.46 -11.07
N GLN A 99 -3.38 9.29 -11.57
CA GLN A 99 -3.82 9.95 -12.80
C GLN A 99 -3.88 11.47 -12.68
N TYR A 100 -4.18 11.97 -11.49
CA TYR A 100 -4.23 13.41 -11.23
C TYR A 100 -2.84 14.03 -11.36
N VAL A 101 -1.82 13.47 -10.68
CA VAL A 101 -0.45 14.03 -10.70
C VAL A 101 0.22 13.91 -12.07
N ARG A 102 -0.16 12.93 -12.89
CA ARG A 102 0.29 12.84 -14.28
C ARG A 102 -0.21 13.98 -15.19
N LYS A 103 -1.29 14.65 -14.77
CA LYS A 103 -1.92 15.73 -15.56
C LYS A 103 -1.72 17.09 -14.94
N ASN A 104 -1.39 17.14 -13.66
CA ASN A 104 -1.30 18.36 -12.88
C ASN A 104 0.00 18.36 -12.07
N GLU A 105 0.74 19.43 -12.14
CA GLU A 105 2.01 19.56 -11.41
C GLU A 105 1.82 19.82 -9.91
N LYS A 106 0.67 20.37 -9.51
CA LYS A 106 0.41 20.82 -8.14
C LYS A 106 -0.84 20.18 -7.55
N TYR A 107 -0.76 19.86 -6.27
CA TYR A 107 -1.93 19.47 -5.47
C TYR A 107 -2.74 20.70 -5.07
N ASP A 108 -4.05 20.52 -4.99
CA ASP A 108 -4.98 21.49 -4.43
C ASP A 108 -5.89 20.84 -3.36
N LEU A 109 -6.75 21.61 -2.75
CA LEU A 109 -7.66 21.09 -1.74
C LEU A 109 -8.71 20.15 -2.34
N GLU A 110 -9.13 20.39 -3.59
CA GLU A 110 -10.12 19.56 -4.27
C GLU A 110 -9.59 18.15 -4.55
N PHE A 111 -8.30 18.02 -4.84
CA PHE A 111 -7.62 16.72 -4.93
C PHE A 111 -7.84 15.88 -3.66
N PHE A 112 -7.55 16.45 -2.48
CA PHE A 112 -7.71 15.75 -1.20
C PHE A 112 -9.19 15.48 -0.87
N ASN A 113 -10.07 16.42 -1.16
CA ASN A 113 -11.52 16.25 -1.01
C ASN A 113 -12.03 15.08 -1.85
N LYS A 114 -11.58 14.96 -3.08
CA LYS A 114 -11.97 13.88 -3.99
C LYS A 114 -11.39 12.53 -3.59
N MET A 115 -10.13 12.48 -3.14
CA MET A 115 -9.57 11.27 -2.54
C MET A 115 -10.40 10.79 -1.35
N ASN A 116 -10.74 11.67 -0.42
CA ASN A 116 -11.59 11.37 0.73
C ASN A 116 -12.97 10.83 0.29
N LYS A 117 -13.59 11.49 -0.70
CA LYS A 117 -14.87 11.07 -1.27
C LYS A 117 -14.84 9.66 -1.86
N ILE A 118 -13.76 9.32 -2.56
CA ILE A 118 -13.60 7.99 -3.14
C ILE A 118 -13.41 6.94 -2.03
N ILE A 119 -12.51 7.18 -1.08
CA ILE A 119 -12.20 6.26 0.03
C ILE A 119 -13.45 5.95 0.87
N LEU A 120 -14.29 6.95 1.10
CA LEU A 120 -15.48 6.82 1.97
C LEU A 120 -16.77 6.52 1.22
N LYS A 121 -16.72 6.26 -0.09
CA LYS A 121 -17.90 5.97 -0.92
C LYS A 121 -18.64 4.74 -0.39
N LYS A 122 -19.96 4.90 -0.15
CA LYS A 122 -20.85 3.84 0.38
C LYS A 122 -20.35 3.23 1.72
N THR A 123 -19.69 4.02 2.57
CA THR A 123 -19.39 3.66 3.95
C THR A 123 -20.52 4.13 4.89
N LYS A 124 -20.36 3.83 6.20
CA LYS A 124 -21.35 4.28 7.23
C LYS A 124 -21.18 5.75 7.64
N ILE A 125 -20.32 6.51 6.96
CA ILE A 125 -20.10 7.94 7.24
C ILE A 125 -21.23 8.76 6.58
N PRO A 126 -21.80 9.77 7.28
CA PRO A 126 -22.78 10.66 6.71
C PRO A 126 -22.31 11.31 5.41
N TYR A 127 -23.15 11.33 4.40
CA TYR A 127 -22.80 11.83 3.06
C TYR A 127 -22.35 13.30 3.08
N GLU A 128 -22.92 14.09 3.96
CA GLU A 128 -22.61 15.52 4.16
C GLU A 128 -21.18 15.77 4.67
N GLU A 129 -20.53 14.77 5.28
CA GLU A 129 -19.16 14.85 5.79
C GLU A 129 -18.12 14.35 4.77
N ILE A 130 -18.55 13.55 3.79
CA ILE A 130 -17.67 12.90 2.82
C ILE A 130 -17.09 13.94 1.85
N GLY A 131 -15.77 13.98 1.73
CA GLY A 131 -15.07 14.91 0.83
C GLY A 131 -15.10 16.37 1.30
N LYS A 132 -15.40 16.62 2.57
CA LYS A 132 -15.43 17.98 3.15
C LYS A 132 -14.57 18.05 4.39
N LEU A 133 -13.95 19.20 4.59
CA LEU A 133 -13.21 19.48 5.83
C LEU A 133 -14.16 19.38 7.03
N ARG A 134 -13.69 18.75 8.11
CA ARG A 134 -14.49 18.60 9.34
C ARG A 134 -14.82 19.97 9.95
N LYS A 135 -16.00 20.03 10.56
CA LYS A 135 -16.51 21.21 11.27
C LYS A 135 -16.38 21.07 12.80
N GLY A 136 -16.21 19.85 13.29
CA GLY A 136 -16.08 19.53 14.71
C GLY A 136 -14.63 19.16 15.12
N ASN A 137 -14.44 18.93 16.41
CA ASN A 137 -13.18 18.42 16.95
C ASN A 137 -12.94 16.98 16.51
N ALA A 138 -11.67 16.62 16.31
CA ALA A 138 -11.26 15.24 16.08
C ALA A 138 -10.38 14.77 17.24
N TYR A 139 -10.80 13.66 17.84
CA TYR A 139 -10.11 13.03 18.97
C TYR A 139 -9.34 11.82 18.47
N ILE A 140 -8.03 11.84 18.65
CA ILE A 140 -7.16 10.73 18.28
C ILE A 140 -7.00 9.83 19.50
N MET A 141 -7.38 8.56 19.35
CA MET A 141 -7.43 7.61 20.44
C MET A 141 -6.11 6.87 20.61
N LYS A 142 -5.74 6.56 21.88
CA LYS A 142 -4.59 5.69 22.18
C LYS A 142 -4.82 4.27 21.66
N LEU A 143 -3.73 3.62 21.28
CA LEU A 143 -3.74 2.26 20.76
C LEU A 143 -3.92 1.25 21.93
N GLY A 144 -4.80 0.26 21.74
CA GLY A 144 -4.85 -0.93 22.62
C GLY A 144 -5.54 -0.74 23.97
N LEU A 145 -6.07 0.44 24.28
CA LEU A 145 -6.82 0.66 25.51
C LEU A 145 -8.33 0.65 25.24
N VAL A 146 -9.05 -0.17 25.98
CA VAL A 146 -10.51 -0.15 26.05
C VAL A 146 -10.93 1.06 26.88
N GLY A 147 -11.67 2.00 26.27
CA GLY A 147 -12.15 3.20 26.95
C GLY A 147 -11.79 4.52 26.24
N LYS A 148 -12.22 5.64 26.82
CA LYS A 148 -12.04 6.99 26.25
C LYS A 148 -10.62 7.57 26.48
N ASN A 149 -9.58 6.80 26.19
CA ASN A 149 -8.22 7.31 26.30
C ASN A 149 -7.84 8.09 25.03
N ILE A 150 -8.01 9.40 25.08
CA ILE A 150 -7.62 10.32 24.03
C ILE A 150 -6.10 10.51 24.09
N ASP A 151 -5.45 10.35 22.95
CA ASP A 151 -4.02 10.58 22.77
C ASP A 151 -3.75 12.08 22.60
N TYR A 152 -4.47 12.70 21.66
CA TYR A 152 -4.50 14.15 21.53
C TYR A 152 -5.78 14.61 20.82
N VAL A 153 -6.07 15.90 20.92
CA VAL A 153 -7.14 16.57 20.16
C VAL A 153 -6.50 17.30 18.97
N ALA A 154 -6.92 16.93 17.77
CA ALA A 154 -6.43 17.57 16.55
C ALA A 154 -6.76 19.08 16.53
N PRO A 155 -6.07 19.91 15.72
CA PRO A 155 -6.33 21.33 15.62
C PRO A 155 -7.80 21.69 15.47
N SER A 156 -8.22 22.81 16.05
CA SER A 156 -9.61 23.24 15.96
C SER A 156 -10.08 23.41 14.52
N ALA A 157 -11.37 23.23 14.25
CA ALA A 157 -11.93 23.31 12.90
C ALA A 157 -11.63 24.64 12.19
N LYS A 158 -11.54 25.74 12.96
CA LYS A 158 -11.18 27.06 12.44
C LYS A 158 -9.76 27.13 11.87
N ARG A 159 -8.85 26.29 12.39
CA ARG A 159 -7.44 26.22 11.98
C ARG A 159 -7.20 25.35 10.75
N ILE A 160 -8.15 24.48 10.36
CA ILE A 160 -7.92 23.52 9.27
C ILE A 160 -7.62 24.21 7.94
N LYS A 161 -8.43 25.17 7.52
CA LYS A 161 -8.23 25.87 6.24
C LYS A 161 -6.86 26.54 6.14
N PRO A 162 -6.40 27.38 7.10
CA PRO A 162 -5.07 27.97 7.04
C PRO A 162 -3.95 26.93 7.12
N LEU A 163 -4.09 25.86 7.91
CA LEU A 163 -3.11 24.77 7.97
C LEU A 163 -3.02 23.99 6.65
N MET A 164 -4.15 23.69 6.02
CA MET A 164 -4.17 23.03 4.71
C MET A 164 -3.62 23.93 3.60
N LYS A 165 -3.88 25.24 3.63
CA LYS A 165 -3.26 26.19 2.70
C LYS A 165 -1.73 26.20 2.82
N ASN A 166 -1.21 26.20 4.04
CA ASN A 166 0.23 26.11 4.30
C ASN A 166 0.81 24.77 3.89
N PHE A 167 0.12 23.65 4.20
CA PHE A 167 0.50 22.30 3.78
C PHE A 167 0.60 22.21 2.24
N LEU A 168 -0.40 22.69 1.52
CA LEU A 168 -0.43 22.71 0.05
C LEU A 168 0.71 23.54 -0.54
N LYS A 169 1.01 24.69 0.05
CA LYS A 169 2.18 25.48 -0.35
C LYS A 169 3.47 24.68 -0.17
N TYR A 170 3.66 24.08 0.99
CA TYR A 170 4.88 23.33 1.30
C TYR A 170 5.06 22.09 0.41
N ILE A 171 4.05 21.24 0.28
CA ILE A 171 4.15 20.03 -0.55
C ILE A 171 4.43 20.34 -2.02
N ASN A 172 3.90 21.46 -2.53
CA ASN A 172 4.09 21.86 -3.93
C ASN A 172 5.39 22.62 -4.19
N GLU A 173 5.88 23.39 -3.24
CA GLU A 173 6.90 24.42 -3.50
C GLU A 173 8.19 24.24 -2.69
N SER A 174 8.21 23.38 -1.65
CA SER A 174 9.43 23.14 -0.87
C SER A 174 10.49 22.42 -1.68
N ASN A 175 11.74 22.89 -1.54
CA ASN A 175 12.94 22.27 -2.08
C ASN A 175 13.68 21.40 -1.04
N ASP A 176 13.01 21.06 0.06
CA ASP A 176 13.58 20.14 1.05
C ASP A 176 13.90 18.80 0.41
N GLU A 177 14.85 18.08 0.99
CA GLU A 177 15.24 16.75 0.54
C GLU A 177 14.00 15.85 0.42
N ALA A 178 13.92 15.07 -0.67
CA ALA A 178 12.70 14.39 -1.11
C ALA A 178 12.07 13.49 -0.03
N PHE A 179 12.84 12.60 0.55
CA PHE A 179 12.33 11.64 1.55
C PHE A 179 12.04 12.29 2.90
N ILE A 180 12.78 13.35 3.26
CA ILE A 180 12.49 14.17 4.45
C ILE A 180 11.20 14.96 4.23
N LYS A 181 11.03 15.58 3.08
CA LYS A 181 9.80 16.28 2.71
C LYS A 181 8.59 15.35 2.78
N MET A 182 8.72 14.12 2.26
CA MET A 182 7.66 13.11 2.35
C MET A 182 7.30 12.77 3.80
N ALA A 183 8.30 12.56 4.67
CA ALA A 183 8.08 12.29 6.09
C ALA A 183 7.36 13.45 6.77
N ILE A 184 7.79 14.68 6.54
CA ILE A 184 7.18 15.89 7.11
C ILE A 184 5.75 16.11 6.59
N CYS A 185 5.51 15.94 5.29
CA CYS A 185 4.17 16.01 4.72
C CYS A 185 3.23 14.95 5.32
N HIS A 186 3.72 13.72 5.45
CA HIS A 186 2.97 12.63 6.05
C HIS A 186 2.58 12.93 7.51
N TYR A 187 3.55 13.37 8.32
CA TYR A 187 3.32 13.80 9.70
C TYR A 187 2.32 14.96 9.77
N GLN A 188 2.53 16.01 9.00
CA GLN A 188 1.70 17.23 9.07
C GLN A 188 0.26 16.97 8.66
N PHE A 189 0.03 16.20 7.59
CA PHE A 189 -1.32 15.86 7.15
C PHE A 189 -2.09 15.08 8.24
N LEU A 190 -1.41 14.12 8.88
CA LEU A 190 -2.01 13.35 9.99
C LEU A 190 -2.26 14.22 11.22
N THR A 191 -1.38 15.18 11.50
CA THR A 191 -1.50 16.11 12.63
C THR A 191 -2.65 17.10 12.42
N VAL A 192 -2.78 17.68 11.23
CA VAL A 192 -3.90 18.57 10.87
C VAL A 192 -5.23 17.82 10.92
N HIS A 193 -5.25 16.57 10.51
CA HIS A 193 -6.42 15.69 10.51
C HIS A 193 -7.65 16.34 9.89
N PRO A 194 -7.58 16.75 8.60
CA PRO A 194 -8.55 17.66 8.01
C PRO A 194 -9.96 17.09 7.83
N TYR A 195 -10.13 15.78 7.83
CA TYR A 195 -11.42 15.10 7.62
C TYR A 195 -11.89 14.38 8.87
N THR A 196 -13.19 14.11 8.96
CA THR A 196 -13.77 13.32 10.05
C THR A 196 -13.24 11.89 10.04
N LYS A 197 -13.01 11.30 8.86
CA LYS A 197 -12.48 9.94 8.67
C LYS A 197 -11.61 9.87 7.40
N GLY A 198 -10.73 8.87 7.35
CA GLY A 198 -9.93 8.55 6.16
C GLY A 198 -8.60 9.29 6.05
N ASN A 199 -8.21 10.08 7.04
CA ASN A 199 -6.95 10.84 7.02
C ASN A 199 -5.73 9.94 6.90
N GLY A 200 -5.65 8.87 7.70
CA GLY A 200 -4.54 7.92 7.65
C GLY A 200 -4.43 7.23 6.30
N ARG A 201 -5.55 6.82 5.72
CA ARG A 201 -5.59 6.18 4.40
C ARG A 201 -5.12 7.12 3.30
N ILE A 202 -5.57 8.38 3.30
CA ILE A 202 -5.09 9.40 2.36
C ILE A 202 -3.58 9.61 2.52
N ALA A 203 -3.10 9.81 3.74
CA ALA A 203 -1.69 10.05 4.00
C ALA A 203 -0.79 8.91 3.49
N ARG A 204 -1.21 7.65 3.65
CA ARG A 204 -0.44 6.49 3.18
C ARG A 204 -0.55 6.28 1.66
N ILE A 205 -1.72 6.45 1.07
CA ILE A 205 -1.90 6.40 -0.39
C ILE A 205 -1.11 7.52 -1.10
N LEU A 206 -0.95 8.66 -0.45
CA LEU A 206 -0.18 9.78 -1.00
C LEU A 206 1.31 9.45 -1.17
N LEU A 207 1.87 8.54 -0.36
CA LEU A 207 3.31 8.22 -0.40
C LEU A 207 3.79 7.71 -1.77
N PRO A 208 3.23 6.65 -2.36
CA PRO A 208 3.63 6.19 -3.69
C PRO A 208 3.31 7.21 -4.80
N ILE A 209 2.27 8.02 -4.64
CA ILE A 209 1.92 9.09 -5.59
C ILE A 209 2.95 10.21 -5.54
N GLU A 210 3.41 10.58 -4.35
CA GLU A 210 4.44 11.61 -4.17
C GLU A 210 5.81 11.14 -4.68
N LEU A 211 6.15 9.86 -4.53
CA LEU A 211 7.35 9.29 -5.15
C LEU A 211 7.33 9.44 -6.67
N TYR A 212 6.19 9.13 -7.31
CA TYR A 212 6.03 9.38 -8.74
C TYR A 212 6.26 10.85 -9.09
N ARG A 213 5.63 11.76 -8.36
CA ARG A 213 5.73 13.20 -8.64
C ARG A 213 7.15 13.76 -8.47
N ILE A 214 7.91 13.21 -7.52
CA ILE A 214 9.28 13.66 -7.26
C ILE A 214 10.27 13.09 -8.28
N PHE A 215 10.14 11.80 -8.62
CA PHE A 215 11.11 11.09 -9.43
C PHE A 215 10.70 10.89 -10.89
N ASP A 216 9.48 11.29 -11.26
CA ASP A 216 8.87 11.06 -12.58
C ASP A 216 8.93 9.59 -13.03
N GLU A 217 8.76 8.69 -12.07
CA GLU A 217 8.78 7.25 -12.26
C GLU A 217 7.46 6.62 -11.77
N GLU A 218 7.08 5.45 -12.31
CA GLU A 218 5.87 4.75 -11.85
C GLU A 218 5.89 4.56 -10.32
N PRO A 219 4.70 4.61 -9.64
CA PRO A 219 4.61 4.37 -8.22
C PRO A 219 5.00 2.93 -7.89
N ILE A 220 6.17 2.74 -7.33
CA ILE A 220 6.73 1.41 -7.13
C ILE A 220 6.86 0.99 -5.66
N LEU A 221 6.81 1.94 -4.72
CA LEU A 221 7.02 1.65 -3.30
C LEU A 221 5.76 1.98 -2.49
N PHE A 222 5.18 0.96 -1.89
CA PHE A 222 4.02 1.02 -1.02
C PHE A 222 4.46 0.79 0.43
N MET A 223 4.08 1.66 1.36
CA MET A 223 4.69 1.72 2.70
C MET A 223 3.85 1.09 3.81
N SER A 224 2.56 0.78 3.55
CA SER A 224 1.65 0.40 4.64
C SER A 224 2.00 -0.92 5.30
N GLU A 225 2.68 -1.85 4.62
CA GLU A 225 3.12 -3.13 5.20
C GLU A 225 4.11 -2.91 6.36
N VAL A 226 5.15 -2.10 6.16
CA VAL A 226 6.12 -1.76 7.20
C VAL A 226 5.51 -0.88 8.29
N LEU A 227 4.65 0.08 7.92
CA LEU A 227 3.98 0.93 8.90
C LEU A 227 2.99 0.13 9.78
N ASP A 228 2.33 -0.92 9.26
CA ASP A 228 1.49 -1.83 10.05
C ASP A 228 2.34 -2.72 10.97
N LYS A 229 3.43 -3.28 10.45
CA LYS A 229 4.40 -4.06 11.25
C LYS A 229 4.89 -3.27 12.46
N HIS A 230 5.20 -1.99 12.28
CA HIS A 230 5.70 -1.10 13.33
C HIS A 230 4.64 -0.13 13.87
N LYS A 231 3.35 -0.44 13.79
CA LYS A 231 2.25 0.50 14.07
C LYS A 231 2.28 1.13 15.46
N ILE A 232 2.80 0.44 16.46
CA ILE A 232 2.93 0.97 17.82
C ILE A 232 3.97 2.11 17.82
N THR A 233 5.16 1.86 17.28
CA THR A 233 6.23 2.84 17.17
C THR A 233 5.83 4.01 16.28
N TYR A 234 5.22 3.72 15.12
CA TYR A 234 4.69 4.71 14.20
C TYR A 234 3.75 5.70 14.87
N ARG A 235 2.75 5.21 15.63
CA ARG A 235 1.81 6.08 16.33
C ARG A 235 2.44 6.83 17.50
N ARG A 236 3.32 6.17 18.26
CA ARG A 236 4.07 6.81 19.34
C ARG A 236 4.87 8.00 18.82
N LEU A 237 5.65 7.80 17.76
CA LEU A 237 6.49 8.86 17.18
C LEU A 237 5.67 9.99 16.56
N LEU A 238 4.54 9.71 15.91
CA LEU A 238 3.61 10.74 15.45
C LEU A 238 3.13 11.63 16.58
N ASN A 239 2.95 11.07 17.77
CA ASN A 239 2.53 11.84 18.95
C ASN A 239 3.70 12.59 19.58
N GLU A 240 4.83 11.93 19.82
CA GLU A 240 6.03 12.52 20.41
C GLU A 240 6.61 13.69 19.60
N THR A 241 6.44 13.66 18.27
CA THR A 241 6.86 14.76 17.36
C THR A 241 6.25 16.11 17.75
N LYS A 242 5.07 16.11 18.38
CA LYS A 242 4.39 17.35 18.82
C LYS A 242 5.13 18.09 19.93
N THR A 243 5.91 17.38 20.73
CA THR A 243 6.68 17.92 21.86
C THR A 243 8.17 17.93 21.62
N ASN A 244 8.70 16.90 20.94
CA ASN A 244 10.13 16.64 20.82
C ASN A 244 10.69 17.05 19.43
N GLY A 245 9.83 17.54 18.53
CA GLY A 245 10.21 17.85 17.15
C GLY A 245 10.25 16.62 16.24
N PRO A 246 10.46 16.79 14.93
CA PRO A 246 10.22 15.77 13.93
C PRO A 246 11.39 14.79 13.69
N LEU A 247 12.58 15.02 14.26
CA LEU A 247 13.79 14.29 13.90
C LEU A 247 13.66 12.77 14.04
N GLU A 248 13.15 12.30 15.18
CA GLU A 248 13.00 10.86 15.42
C GLU A 248 11.92 10.23 14.53
N PHE A 249 10.85 10.97 14.21
CA PHE A 249 9.87 10.51 13.23
C PHE A 249 10.47 10.42 11.82
N VAL A 250 11.27 11.41 11.42
CA VAL A 250 11.98 11.39 10.13
C VAL A 250 12.93 10.20 10.05
N LYS A 251 13.73 9.92 11.09
CA LYS A 251 14.60 8.73 11.14
C LYS A 251 13.80 7.43 11.01
N PHE A 252 12.70 7.31 11.75
CA PHE A 252 11.83 6.16 11.65
C PHE A 252 11.27 5.98 10.23
N PHE A 253 10.81 7.06 9.61
CA PHE A 253 10.25 7.04 8.27
C PHE A 253 11.29 6.62 7.23
N LEU A 254 12.52 7.15 7.30
CA LEU A 254 13.63 6.77 6.44
C LEU A 254 14.02 5.28 6.63
N LYS A 255 14.10 4.80 7.87
CA LYS A 255 14.34 3.38 8.18
C LYS A 255 13.23 2.49 7.62
N SER A 256 11.97 2.94 7.68
CA SER A 256 10.82 2.23 7.12
C SER A 256 10.89 2.12 5.59
N ILE A 257 11.38 3.15 4.88
CA ILE A 257 11.60 3.09 3.43
C ILE A 257 12.66 2.03 3.11
N LYS A 258 13.79 2.04 3.81
CA LYS A 258 14.85 1.03 3.63
C LYS A 258 14.30 -0.38 3.84
N GLU A 259 13.64 -0.61 4.97
CA GLU A 259 13.06 -1.92 5.31
C GLU A 259 12.07 -2.39 4.26
N MET A 260 11.22 -1.49 3.75
CA MET A 260 10.27 -1.85 2.70
C MET A 260 10.96 -2.24 1.38
N CYS A 261 12.04 -1.55 1.03
CA CYS A 261 12.88 -1.92 -0.12
C CYS A 261 13.51 -3.30 0.08
N ASP A 262 14.09 -3.58 1.26
CA ASP A 262 14.70 -4.87 1.59
C ASP A 262 13.68 -6.02 1.52
N ILE A 263 12.48 -5.83 2.07
CA ILE A 263 11.37 -6.80 2.00
C ILE A 263 11.02 -7.10 0.54
N ASN A 264 10.88 -6.07 -0.30
CA ASN A 264 10.50 -6.25 -1.69
C ASN A 264 11.62 -6.90 -2.51
N ILE A 265 12.89 -6.54 -2.28
CA ILE A 265 14.04 -7.18 -2.93
C ILE A 265 14.05 -8.67 -2.60
N SER A 266 13.93 -9.04 -1.32
CA SER A 266 13.87 -10.43 -0.89
C SER A 266 12.71 -11.21 -1.53
N LYS A 267 11.52 -10.59 -1.62
CA LYS A 267 10.36 -11.21 -2.31
C LYS A 267 10.68 -11.46 -3.79
N ILE A 268 11.29 -10.49 -4.47
CA ILE A 268 11.64 -10.59 -5.91
C ILE A 268 12.67 -11.69 -6.15
N GLU A 269 13.70 -11.77 -5.33
CA GLU A 269 14.73 -12.81 -5.42
C GLU A 269 14.13 -14.22 -5.25
N GLU A 270 13.25 -14.39 -4.25
CA GLU A 270 12.57 -15.66 -4.00
C GLU A 270 11.59 -16.02 -5.14
N ILE A 271 10.84 -15.05 -5.66
CA ILE A 271 9.98 -15.22 -6.83
C ILE A 271 10.78 -15.72 -8.04
N ASN A 272 11.90 -15.07 -8.34
CA ASN A 272 12.75 -15.44 -9.47
C ASN A 272 13.32 -16.85 -9.31
N LYS A 273 13.79 -17.18 -8.10
CA LYS A 273 14.30 -18.51 -7.77
C LYS A 273 13.23 -19.59 -8.00
N ILE A 274 12.07 -19.45 -7.38
CA ILE A 274 10.95 -20.40 -7.53
C ILE A 274 10.52 -20.50 -9.00
N TYR A 275 10.46 -19.35 -9.69
CA TYR A 275 10.06 -19.34 -11.10
C TYR A 275 11.01 -20.18 -11.96
N GLU A 276 12.31 -20.04 -11.79
CA GLU A 276 13.33 -20.76 -12.58
C GLU A 276 13.36 -22.25 -12.23
N GLU A 277 13.36 -22.60 -10.95
CA GLU A 277 13.37 -23.98 -10.48
C GLU A 277 12.14 -24.78 -10.97
N ASP A 278 10.95 -24.22 -10.73
CA ASP A 278 9.71 -24.92 -11.11
C ASP A 278 9.53 -24.94 -12.63
N PHE A 279 9.96 -23.90 -13.36
CA PHE A 279 9.87 -23.89 -14.82
C PHE A 279 10.80 -24.92 -15.45
N SER A 280 12.01 -25.08 -14.92
CA SER A 280 12.94 -26.13 -15.38
C SER A 280 12.40 -27.51 -15.10
N PHE A 281 11.89 -27.76 -13.89
CA PHE A 281 11.23 -29.01 -13.52
C PHE A 281 10.04 -29.35 -14.42
N LEU A 282 9.21 -28.37 -14.74
CA LEU A 282 8.03 -28.56 -15.58
C LEU A 282 8.36 -28.88 -17.04
N LYS A 283 9.46 -28.35 -17.58
CA LYS A 283 9.94 -28.67 -18.93
C LYS A 283 10.30 -30.14 -19.07
N GLU A 284 10.83 -30.74 -18.02
CA GLU A 284 11.23 -32.14 -17.99
C GLU A 284 10.04 -33.09 -17.79
N ASN A 285 9.00 -32.64 -17.06
CA ASN A 285 7.91 -33.50 -16.61
C ASN A 285 6.58 -33.32 -17.35
N ILE A 286 6.46 -32.29 -18.20
CA ILE A 286 5.26 -32.00 -18.99
C ILE A 286 5.63 -31.89 -20.48
N SER A 287 5.16 -32.83 -21.27
CA SER A 287 5.27 -32.77 -22.74
C SER A 287 4.26 -31.76 -23.33
N GLY A 288 4.72 -30.99 -24.33
CA GLY A 288 3.87 -30.09 -25.09
C GLY A 288 4.11 -28.60 -24.83
N LYS A 289 3.81 -27.77 -25.84
CA LYS A 289 4.12 -26.33 -25.82
C LYS A 289 3.20 -25.50 -24.94
N LEU A 290 2.10 -26.06 -24.43
CA LEU A 290 1.08 -25.30 -23.70
C LEU A 290 1.56 -24.84 -22.33
N ILE A 291 2.46 -25.61 -21.70
CA ILE A 291 3.05 -25.26 -20.42
C ILE A 291 3.81 -23.92 -20.46
N TYR A 292 4.48 -23.61 -21.57
CA TYR A 292 5.21 -22.35 -21.77
C TYR A 292 4.32 -21.10 -21.77
N LYS A 293 2.99 -21.30 -22.03
CA LYS A 293 2.00 -20.21 -21.97
C LYS A 293 1.31 -20.16 -20.61
N ILE A 294 0.97 -21.33 -20.05
CA ILE A 294 0.20 -21.42 -18.80
C ILE A 294 1.09 -21.08 -17.59
N TYR A 295 2.34 -21.54 -17.55
CA TYR A 295 3.18 -21.35 -16.37
C TYR A 295 3.44 -19.86 -16.04
N PRO A 296 3.85 -18.98 -16.99
CA PRO A 296 3.98 -17.55 -16.70
C PRO A 296 2.67 -16.91 -16.23
N PHE A 297 1.53 -17.38 -16.74
CA PHE A 297 0.22 -16.90 -16.30
C PHE A 297 -0.07 -17.27 -14.85
N ILE A 298 0.14 -18.53 -14.46
CA ILE A 298 -0.15 -18.97 -13.10
C ILE A 298 0.86 -18.40 -12.08
N ALA A 299 2.11 -18.21 -12.47
CA ALA A 299 3.13 -17.63 -11.61
C ALA A 299 2.81 -16.19 -11.18
N LYS A 300 2.27 -15.38 -12.09
CA LYS A 300 1.87 -14.00 -11.81
C LYS A 300 0.53 -13.88 -11.08
N ASN A 301 -0.44 -14.77 -11.34
CA ASN A 301 -1.79 -14.65 -10.78
C ASN A 301 -1.94 -15.32 -9.41
N VAL A 302 -1.06 -16.25 -9.08
CA VAL A 302 -0.93 -16.95 -7.78
C VAL A 302 -2.18 -17.77 -7.39
N VAL A 303 -3.37 -17.15 -7.35
CA VAL A 303 -4.68 -17.82 -7.15
C VAL A 303 -5.59 -17.48 -8.34
N PHE A 304 -6.18 -18.48 -8.95
CA PHE A 304 -6.96 -18.33 -10.18
C PHE A 304 -7.96 -19.49 -10.35
N SER A 305 -8.96 -19.31 -11.20
CA SER A 305 -9.87 -20.33 -11.67
C SER A 305 -9.46 -20.84 -13.07
N VAL A 306 -10.08 -21.95 -13.52
CA VAL A 306 -9.90 -22.40 -14.91
C VAL A 306 -10.30 -21.33 -15.91
N ASN A 307 -11.39 -20.63 -15.64
CA ASN A 307 -11.90 -19.58 -16.54
C ASN A 307 -10.91 -18.40 -16.66
N ASP A 308 -10.24 -18.04 -15.59
CA ASP A 308 -9.22 -16.96 -15.64
C ASP A 308 -8.08 -17.32 -16.62
N VAL A 309 -7.68 -18.60 -16.65
CA VAL A 309 -6.64 -19.09 -17.60
C VAL A 309 -7.18 -19.14 -19.03
N VAL A 310 -8.42 -19.64 -19.21
CA VAL A 310 -9.09 -19.73 -20.51
C VAL A 310 -9.24 -18.36 -21.14
N ASP A 311 -9.80 -17.42 -20.38
CA ASP A 311 -10.09 -16.05 -20.84
C ASP A 311 -8.80 -15.24 -21.04
N GLY A 312 -7.86 -15.34 -20.11
CA GLY A 312 -6.61 -14.61 -20.13
C GLY A 312 -5.64 -15.05 -21.25
N LEU A 313 -5.65 -16.34 -21.61
CA LEU A 313 -4.76 -16.90 -22.63
C LEU A 313 -5.48 -17.27 -23.93
N LYS A 314 -6.81 -17.13 -24.01
CA LYS A 314 -7.67 -17.54 -25.13
C LYS A 314 -7.43 -19.02 -25.54
N LEU A 315 -7.45 -19.91 -24.55
CA LEU A 315 -7.18 -21.33 -24.71
C LEU A 315 -8.47 -22.14 -24.55
N HIS A 316 -8.49 -23.34 -25.16
CA HIS A 316 -9.62 -24.26 -25.01
C HIS A 316 -9.64 -24.87 -23.61
N ILE A 317 -10.80 -24.92 -22.97
CA ILE A 317 -11.01 -25.34 -21.58
C ILE A 317 -10.48 -26.75 -21.28
N ASN A 318 -10.67 -27.71 -22.21
CA ASN A 318 -10.20 -29.09 -22.01
C ASN A 318 -8.66 -29.15 -21.99
N SER A 319 -7.99 -28.34 -22.80
CA SER A 319 -6.53 -28.27 -22.83
C SER A 319 -5.98 -27.64 -21.54
N VAL A 320 -6.62 -26.59 -21.04
CA VAL A 320 -6.28 -25.96 -19.76
C VAL A 320 -6.46 -26.95 -18.62
N ASN A 321 -7.62 -27.61 -18.53
CA ASN A 321 -7.90 -28.60 -17.49
C ASN A 321 -6.88 -29.75 -17.46
N LYS A 322 -6.44 -30.23 -18.61
CA LYS A 322 -5.42 -31.30 -18.72
C LYS A 322 -4.09 -30.84 -18.09
N VAL A 323 -3.65 -29.61 -18.40
CA VAL A 323 -2.40 -29.07 -17.84
C VAL A 323 -2.55 -28.80 -16.35
N LEU A 324 -3.63 -28.14 -15.91
CA LEU A 324 -3.84 -27.84 -14.49
C LEU A 324 -3.92 -29.12 -13.63
N LYS A 325 -4.58 -30.19 -14.15
CA LYS A 325 -4.59 -31.49 -13.48
C LYS A 325 -3.17 -32.03 -13.30
N LYS A 326 -2.34 -31.96 -14.33
CA LYS A 326 -0.94 -32.38 -14.27
C LYS A 326 -0.12 -31.58 -13.28
N LEU A 327 -0.32 -30.26 -13.22
CA LEU A 327 0.34 -29.39 -12.25
C LEU A 327 -0.06 -29.70 -10.79
N VAL A 328 -1.30 -30.14 -10.56
CA VAL A 328 -1.73 -30.61 -9.23
C VAL A 328 -1.07 -31.96 -8.90
N GLU A 329 -1.01 -32.91 -9.84
CA GLU A 329 -0.32 -34.20 -9.67
C GLU A 329 1.18 -34.00 -9.35
N LEU A 330 1.82 -32.97 -9.91
CA LEU A 330 3.20 -32.62 -9.66
C LEU A 330 3.41 -31.72 -8.41
N ASN A 331 2.37 -31.49 -7.62
CA ASN A 331 2.38 -30.64 -6.41
C ASN A 331 2.81 -29.19 -6.64
N ILE A 332 2.71 -28.67 -7.86
CA ILE A 332 2.93 -27.24 -8.17
C ILE A 332 1.71 -26.44 -7.76
N LEU A 333 0.52 -26.97 -7.98
CA LEU A 333 -0.75 -26.32 -7.65
C LEU A 333 -1.52 -27.10 -6.58
N ILE A 334 -2.21 -26.37 -5.73
CA ILE A 334 -3.24 -26.89 -4.84
C ILE A 334 -4.60 -26.55 -5.43
N LYS A 335 -5.45 -27.57 -5.63
CA LYS A 335 -6.85 -27.38 -6.05
C LYS A 335 -7.72 -27.24 -4.81
N GLU A 336 -8.46 -26.16 -4.71
CA GLU A 336 -9.31 -25.82 -3.57
C GLU A 336 -10.75 -25.56 -4.00
N LYS A 337 -11.71 -25.96 -3.16
CA LYS A 337 -13.09 -25.53 -3.31
C LYS A 337 -13.33 -24.36 -2.36
N ASN A 338 -13.42 -23.15 -2.90
CA ASN A 338 -13.70 -21.97 -2.09
C ASN A 338 -15.10 -22.07 -1.49
N LYS A 339 -15.16 -22.09 -0.13
CA LYS A 339 -16.42 -22.28 0.61
C LYS A 339 -17.37 -21.09 0.47
N GLU A 340 -16.85 -19.88 0.23
CA GLU A 340 -17.66 -18.66 0.16
C GLU A 340 -18.39 -18.51 -1.17
N CYS A 341 -17.76 -18.86 -2.29
CA CYS A 341 -18.33 -18.69 -3.63
C CYS A 341 -18.70 -20.01 -4.33
N ASN A 342 -18.47 -21.15 -3.70
CA ASN A 342 -18.67 -22.51 -4.26
C ASN A 342 -17.95 -22.73 -5.59
N ARG A 343 -16.84 -21.99 -5.85
CA ARG A 343 -16.02 -22.11 -7.06
C ARG A 343 -14.75 -22.89 -6.76
N VAL A 344 -14.28 -23.60 -7.78
CA VAL A 344 -12.98 -24.28 -7.74
C VAL A 344 -11.90 -23.28 -8.14
N THR A 345 -10.91 -23.09 -7.27
CA THR A 345 -9.72 -22.28 -7.51
C THR A 345 -8.47 -23.14 -7.44
N TYR A 346 -7.41 -22.65 -8.06
CA TYR A 346 -6.08 -23.23 -8.01
C TYR A 346 -5.15 -22.21 -7.36
N ARG A 347 -4.29 -22.68 -6.47
CA ARG A 347 -3.30 -21.85 -5.79
C ARG A 347 -1.89 -22.36 -6.08
N TYR A 348 -1.02 -21.47 -6.54
CA TYR A 348 0.40 -21.75 -6.64
C TYR A 348 1.05 -21.52 -5.27
N ASN A 349 1.16 -22.59 -4.48
CA ASN A 349 1.44 -22.47 -3.05
C ASN A 349 2.78 -21.79 -2.74
N LYS A 350 3.87 -22.15 -3.42
CA LYS A 350 5.17 -21.53 -3.19
C LYS A 350 5.14 -20.01 -3.41
N MET A 351 4.50 -19.55 -4.50
CA MET A 351 4.34 -18.11 -4.78
C MET A 351 3.41 -17.44 -3.76
N TYR A 352 2.35 -18.10 -3.35
CA TYR A 352 1.39 -17.59 -2.38
C TYR A 352 2.05 -17.32 -1.02
N GLU A 353 2.90 -18.24 -0.54
CA GLU A 353 3.59 -18.11 0.75
C GLU A 353 4.53 -16.91 0.81
N ILE A 354 5.14 -16.48 -0.30
CA ILE A 354 5.99 -15.27 -0.37
C ILE A 354 5.21 -14.01 0.06
N TYR A 355 3.94 -13.94 -0.30
CA TYR A 355 3.13 -12.75 -0.06
C TYR A 355 2.36 -12.80 1.26
N VAL A 356 2.04 -14.00 1.75
CA VAL A 356 1.14 -14.20 2.89
C VAL A 356 1.89 -14.36 4.20
N ASN A 357 3.04 -15.03 4.18
CA ASN A 357 3.85 -15.21 5.38
C ASN A 357 4.61 -13.94 5.74
N GLU A 358 4.56 -13.59 7.02
CA GLU A 358 5.39 -12.54 7.61
C GLU A 358 6.77 -13.16 7.87
N LYS A 359 7.79 -12.68 7.14
CA LYS A 359 9.19 -12.99 7.43
C LYS A 359 9.75 -12.02 8.47
#